data_f78437d24c242f981e75bb103654ecba
#
_entry.id   f78437d24c242f981e75bb103654ecba
#
_cell.length_a   1.000
_cell.length_b   1.000
_cell.length_c   1.000
_cell.angle_alpha   90.00
_cell.angle_beta   90.00
_cell.angle_gamma   90.00
#
_symmetry.space_group_name_H-M   'P 1'
#
loop_
_entity.id
_entity.type
_entity.pdbx_description
1 polymer ?
#
loop_
_entity_poly.entity_id
_entity_poly.type
_entity_poly.pdbx_seq_one_letter_code
_entity_poly.pdbx_strand_id
1 'polypeptide(L)'
;LKVVMQIRKVKYGRFENNMWHKLNGLSSVQHVIDRIFMEDGGYVPFEFKTGPWKDYKAGSMRKEMAFYQLLIENASDEVLIKNGLDPNVPVTHWGWYYPVSNYVYAQPVKTRSMTSVMFSIAKLIRAYEQKQFPTKFYYKTCSFCSFFGICDAAQEDTWV
;
A
#
# COMPACT_ATOMS: atom_id res chain seq x y z
N LEU A 1 0.67 19.53 0.92
CA LEU A 1 2.03 19.11 1.21
C LEU A 1 2.18 17.66 0.76
N LYS A 2 3.13 17.37 -0.14
CA LYS A 2 3.48 15.97 -0.45
C LYS A 2 4.35 15.44 0.68
N VAL A 3 3.92 14.38 1.33
CA VAL A 3 4.65 13.76 2.44
C VAL A 3 5.40 12.54 1.91
N VAL A 4 6.73 12.55 1.98
CA VAL A 4 7.57 11.40 1.65
C VAL A 4 7.84 10.63 2.93
N MET A 5 7.29 9.45 3.08
CA MET A 5 7.52 8.59 4.23
C MET A 5 8.45 7.44 3.92
N GLN A 6 9.41 7.22 4.80
CA GLN A 6 10.35 6.11 4.73
C GLN A 6 10.26 5.29 6.01
N ILE A 7 9.90 4.02 5.90
CA ILE A 7 9.91 3.11 7.04
C ILE A 7 11.27 2.40 7.08
N ARG A 8 11.99 2.54 8.19
CA ARG A 8 13.24 1.79 8.43
C ARG A 8 13.06 0.58 9.35
N LYS A 9 12.02 0.53 10.17
CA LYS A 9 11.67 -0.62 11.02
C LYS A 9 10.18 -0.59 11.31
N VAL A 10 9.49 -1.69 11.07
CA VAL A 10 8.08 -1.83 11.41
C VAL A 10 7.98 -2.49 12.78
N LYS A 11 7.45 -1.77 13.79
CA LYS A 11 7.11 -2.36 15.10
C LYS A 11 5.63 -2.73 15.11
N TYR A 12 5.31 -4.00 15.03
CA TYR A 12 3.95 -4.49 15.27
C TYR A 12 3.93 -5.49 16.42
N GLY A 13 3.32 -5.10 17.52
CA GLY A 13 3.18 -5.94 18.70
C GLY A 13 2.00 -6.88 18.62
N ARG A 14 1.99 -7.90 17.78
CA ARG A 14 1.17 -9.12 17.90
C ARG A 14 1.13 -10.02 16.68
N PHE A 15 1.82 -9.70 15.58
CA PHE A 15 2.10 -10.72 14.57
C PHE A 15 3.47 -11.32 14.87
N GLU A 16 3.52 -12.64 14.92
CA GLU A 16 4.64 -13.44 15.39
C GLU A 16 6.03 -12.83 15.08
N ASN A 17 6.82 -12.67 16.13
CA ASN A 17 8.17 -12.09 16.13
C ASN A 17 9.10 -12.55 14.98
N ASN A 18 8.79 -13.67 14.35
CA ASN A 18 9.60 -14.25 13.28
C ASN A 18 9.43 -13.59 11.91
N MET A 19 8.28 -12.96 11.61
CA MET A 19 8.04 -12.40 10.28
C MET A 19 8.71 -11.04 10.10
N TRP A 20 8.80 -10.24 11.17
CA TRP A 20 9.38 -8.90 11.15
C TRP A 20 10.89 -8.86 11.29
N HIS A 21 11.50 -9.86 11.96
CA HIS A 21 12.96 -10.01 11.95
C HIS A 21 13.50 -10.26 10.54
N LYS A 22 12.70 -10.85 9.66
CA LYS A 22 13.07 -11.12 8.26
C LYS A 22 12.94 -9.89 7.36
N LEU A 23 12.09 -8.90 7.72
CA LEU A 23 12.00 -7.61 7.03
C LEU A 23 13.24 -6.72 7.23
N ASN A 24 14.09 -7.02 8.21
CA ASN A 24 15.31 -6.26 8.47
C ASN A 24 16.33 -6.28 7.32
N GLY A 25 16.13 -7.15 6.31
CA GLY A 25 16.95 -7.19 5.09
C GLY A 25 16.39 -6.33 3.94
N LEU A 26 15.13 -5.89 4.01
CA LEU A 26 14.55 -4.95 3.06
C LEU A 26 14.76 -3.53 3.58
N SER A 27 15.66 -2.82 2.95
CA SER A 27 16.27 -1.61 3.48
C SER A 27 15.37 -0.40 3.66
N SER A 28 14.21 -0.32 3.09
CA SER A 28 13.13 0.65 3.40
C SER A 28 11.98 0.56 2.40
N VAL A 29 10.77 0.84 2.86
CA VAL A 29 9.62 1.09 1.98
C VAL A 29 9.40 2.60 1.96
N GLN A 30 9.45 3.19 0.77
CA GLN A 30 9.16 4.61 0.58
C GLN A 30 7.89 4.76 -0.25
N HIS A 31 7.04 5.69 0.16
CA HIS A 31 5.91 6.11 -0.65
C HIS A 31 5.62 7.59 -0.45
N VAL A 32 5.02 8.22 -1.45
CA VAL A 32 4.57 9.61 -1.38
C VAL A 32 3.07 9.59 -1.16
N ILE A 33 2.61 10.11 -0.03
CA ILE A 33 1.19 10.31 0.26
C ILE A 33 0.80 11.70 -0.23
N ASP A 34 -0.25 11.80 -1.04
CA ASP A 34 -0.63 13.09 -1.64
C ASP A 34 -1.01 14.12 -0.59
N ARG A 35 -1.81 13.74 0.41
CA ARG A 35 -2.15 14.59 1.55
C ARG A 35 -2.43 13.79 2.81
N ILE A 36 -2.19 14.44 3.95
CA ILE A 36 -2.65 13.99 5.26
C ILE A 36 -3.42 15.15 5.88
N PHE A 37 -4.68 14.91 6.22
CA PHE A 37 -5.51 15.86 6.96
C PHE A 37 -5.52 15.49 8.44
N MET A 38 -5.89 16.45 9.29
CA MET A 38 -6.24 16.22 10.69
C MET A 38 -7.73 16.40 10.83
N GLU A 39 -8.42 15.38 11.34
CA GLU A 39 -9.86 15.39 11.58
C GLU A 39 -10.17 14.58 12.84
N ASP A 40 -11.00 15.13 13.72
CA ASP A 40 -11.42 14.50 14.97
C ASP A 40 -10.26 13.91 15.82
N GLY A 41 -9.14 14.64 15.89
CA GLY A 41 -7.97 14.23 16.65
C GLY A 41 -7.16 13.09 16.04
N GLY A 42 -7.39 12.74 14.78
CA GLY A 42 -6.64 11.72 14.06
C GLY A 42 -6.22 12.12 12.66
N TYR A 43 -5.24 11.42 12.13
CA TYR A 43 -4.79 11.60 10.76
C TYR A 43 -5.70 10.90 9.77
N VAL A 44 -5.90 11.55 8.63
CA VAL A 44 -6.64 11.05 7.48
C VAL A 44 -5.72 11.13 6.25
N PRO A 45 -4.98 10.06 5.91
CA PRO A 45 -4.28 9.99 4.64
C PRO A 45 -5.28 10.04 3.50
N PHE A 46 -4.95 10.82 2.48
CA PHE A 46 -5.85 11.15 1.38
C PHE A 46 -5.14 11.08 0.05
N GLU A 47 -5.80 10.50 -0.94
CA GLU A 47 -5.27 10.29 -2.29
C GLU A 47 -6.13 10.98 -3.34
N PHE A 48 -5.46 11.58 -4.33
CA PHE A 48 -6.08 12.21 -5.50
C PHE A 48 -5.86 11.36 -6.74
N LYS A 49 -6.92 11.02 -7.45
CA LYS A 49 -6.85 10.20 -8.67
C LYS A 49 -7.43 10.96 -9.87
N THR A 50 -6.65 11.11 -10.92
CA THR A 50 -7.00 11.89 -12.12
C THR A 50 -8.04 11.23 -13.04
N GLY A 51 -8.25 9.92 -12.92
CA GLY A 51 -9.21 9.19 -13.74
C GLY A 51 -10.64 9.23 -13.18
N PRO A 52 -11.64 8.71 -13.93
CA PRO A 52 -13.01 8.61 -13.42
C PRO A 52 -13.12 7.55 -12.32
N TRP A 53 -14.02 7.78 -11.37
CA TRP A 53 -14.40 6.77 -10.38
C TRP A 53 -15.15 5.61 -11.04
N LYS A 54 -14.91 4.42 -10.57
CA LYS A 54 -15.65 3.18 -10.86
C LYS A 54 -15.69 2.32 -9.61
N ASP A 55 -16.83 1.75 -9.26
CA ASP A 55 -17.03 1.03 -7.99
C ASP A 55 -16.07 -0.13 -7.77
N TYR A 56 -15.65 -0.81 -8.84
CA TYR A 56 -14.66 -1.87 -8.74
C TYR A 56 -13.29 -1.40 -8.21
N LYS A 57 -12.99 -0.11 -8.27
CA LYS A 57 -11.74 0.48 -7.74
C LYS A 57 -11.73 0.56 -6.22
N ALA A 58 -12.89 0.49 -5.55
CA ALA A 58 -12.98 0.64 -4.10
C ALA A 58 -12.09 -0.35 -3.33
N GLY A 59 -11.94 -1.56 -3.85
CA GLY A 59 -11.07 -2.58 -3.23
C GLY A 59 -9.59 -2.21 -3.26
N SER A 60 -9.09 -1.73 -4.40
CA SER A 60 -7.71 -1.27 -4.55
C SER A 60 -7.42 -0.01 -3.75
N MET A 61 -8.36 0.95 -3.74
CA MET A 61 -8.23 2.17 -2.95
C MET A 61 -8.12 1.87 -1.45
N ARG A 62 -8.97 0.98 -0.93
CA ARG A 62 -8.87 0.56 0.48
C ARG A 62 -7.52 -0.10 0.83
N LYS A 63 -6.94 -0.87 -0.09
CA LYS A 63 -5.61 -1.47 0.12
C LYS A 63 -4.52 -0.40 0.11
N GLU A 64 -4.58 0.55 -0.80
CA GLU A 64 -3.65 1.66 -0.90
C GLU A 64 -3.69 2.52 0.37
N MET A 65 -4.89 2.87 0.85
CA MET A 65 -5.05 3.63 2.09
C MET A 65 -4.58 2.86 3.33
N ALA A 66 -4.86 1.56 3.39
CA ALA A 66 -4.34 0.71 4.47
C ALA A 66 -2.81 0.62 4.44
N PHE A 67 -2.21 0.67 3.26
CA PHE A 67 -0.76 0.76 3.13
C PHE A 67 -0.24 2.12 3.64
N TYR A 68 -0.90 3.23 3.35
CA TYR A 68 -0.54 4.54 3.89
C TYR A 68 -0.65 4.59 5.41
N GLN A 69 -1.73 4.02 5.97
CA GLN A 69 -1.84 3.86 7.43
C GLN A 69 -0.65 3.08 7.99
N LEU A 70 -0.31 1.95 7.37
CA LEU A 70 0.84 1.13 7.79
C LEU A 70 2.13 1.95 7.78
N LEU A 71 2.34 2.79 6.76
CA LEU A 71 3.50 3.67 6.66
C LEU A 71 3.54 4.69 7.81
N ILE A 72 2.43 5.37 8.08
CA ILE A 72 2.35 6.39 9.14
C ILE A 72 2.57 5.75 10.51
N GLU A 73 1.85 4.67 10.81
CA GLU A 73 1.90 4.01 12.13
C GLU A 73 3.24 3.33 12.44
N ASN A 74 4.09 3.10 11.44
CA ASN A 74 5.37 2.42 11.61
C ASN A 74 6.58 3.26 11.18
N ALA A 75 6.37 4.51 10.83
CA ALA A 75 7.46 5.45 10.63
C ALA A 75 8.14 5.75 11.99
N SER A 76 9.43 6.09 11.95
CA SER A 76 10.08 6.60 13.17
C SER A 76 9.57 7.99 13.51
N ASP A 77 9.59 8.33 14.81
CA ASP A 77 9.18 9.65 15.28
C ASP A 77 9.93 10.77 14.54
N GLU A 78 11.23 10.59 14.29
CA GLU A 78 12.05 11.52 13.50
C GLU A 78 11.48 11.77 12.11
N VAL A 79 11.03 10.70 11.43
CA VAL A 79 10.44 10.81 10.08
C VAL A 79 9.08 11.51 10.16
N LEU A 80 8.26 11.19 11.13
CA LEU A 80 6.95 11.83 11.32
C LEU A 80 7.13 13.33 11.60
N ILE A 81 7.95 13.70 12.58
CA ILE A 81 8.23 15.09 12.95
C ILE A 81 8.80 15.88 11.76
N LYS A 82 9.75 15.31 11.02
CA LYS A 82 10.31 15.93 9.81
C LYS A 82 9.25 16.24 8.75
N ASN A 83 8.18 15.46 8.70
CA ASN A 83 7.05 15.66 7.81
C ASN A 83 5.90 16.47 8.45
N GLY A 84 6.11 17.05 9.63
CA GLY A 84 5.11 17.87 10.34
C GLY A 84 4.00 17.06 10.99
N LEU A 85 4.25 15.78 11.28
CA LEU A 85 3.29 14.89 11.93
C LEU A 85 3.70 14.62 13.39
N ASP A 86 2.71 14.57 14.28
CA ASP A 86 2.89 14.16 15.67
C ASP A 86 2.85 12.62 15.77
N PRO A 87 3.90 11.98 16.31
CA PRO A 87 3.94 10.52 16.47
C PRO A 87 2.83 9.92 17.36
N ASN A 88 2.22 10.75 18.21
CA ASN A 88 1.17 10.31 19.14
C ASN A 88 -0.23 10.37 18.53
N VAL A 89 -0.39 10.92 17.35
CA VAL A 89 -1.68 11.05 16.68
C VAL A 89 -1.95 9.82 15.80
N PRO A 90 -3.04 9.08 16.06
CA PRO A 90 -3.37 7.88 15.30
C PRO A 90 -3.94 8.21 13.93
N VAL A 91 -3.89 7.25 13.00
CA VAL A 91 -4.70 7.30 11.77
C VAL A 91 -6.10 6.78 12.08
N THR A 92 -7.12 7.62 11.89
CA THR A 92 -8.51 7.30 12.21
C THR A 92 -9.39 7.01 11.00
N HIS A 93 -9.12 7.67 9.89
CA HIS A 93 -9.89 7.57 8.65
C HIS A 93 -8.98 7.47 7.45
N TRP A 94 -9.57 7.08 6.31
CA TRP A 94 -8.96 7.10 4.98
C TRP A 94 -9.84 7.87 4.03
N GLY A 95 -9.24 8.56 3.06
CA GLY A 95 -10.01 9.28 2.06
C GLY A 95 -9.38 9.24 0.66
N TRP A 96 -10.20 9.43 -0.35
CA TRP A 96 -9.77 9.65 -1.73
C TRP A 96 -10.74 10.54 -2.49
N TYR A 97 -10.22 11.19 -3.50
CA TYR A 97 -10.98 12.06 -4.37
C TYR A 97 -10.69 11.81 -5.85
N TYR A 98 -11.74 11.68 -6.61
CA TYR A 98 -11.74 11.55 -8.06
C TYR A 98 -12.36 12.80 -8.68
N PRO A 99 -11.58 13.85 -9.02
CA PRO A 99 -12.10 15.13 -9.52
C PRO A 99 -13.00 15.00 -10.76
N VAL A 100 -12.59 14.15 -11.72
CA VAL A 100 -13.35 13.92 -12.96
C VAL A 100 -14.79 13.44 -12.70
N SER A 101 -14.99 12.69 -11.63
CA SER A 101 -16.31 12.18 -11.24
C SER A 101 -16.94 12.99 -10.12
N ASN A 102 -16.28 14.04 -9.65
CA ASN A 102 -16.62 14.76 -8.42
C ASN A 102 -16.96 13.82 -7.25
N TYR A 103 -16.15 12.74 -7.12
CA TYR A 103 -16.41 11.69 -6.15
C TYR A 103 -15.41 11.77 -5.02
N VAL A 104 -15.90 12.09 -3.83
CA VAL A 104 -15.14 12.09 -2.57
C VAL A 104 -15.61 10.93 -1.72
N TYR A 105 -14.68 10.25 -1.10
CA TYR A 105 -14.96 9.18 -0.16
C TYR A 105 -14.04 9.28 1.04
N ALA A 106 -14.60 9.20 2.23
CA ALA A 106 -13.87 9.05 3.48
C ALA A 106 -14.55 7.97 4.32
N GLN A 107 -13.76 7.19 5.04
CA GLN A 107 -14.27 6.12 5.92
C GLN A 107 -13.32 5.88 7.10
N PRO A 108 -13.81 5.37 8.22
CA PRO A 108 -12.97 4.87 9.30
C PRO A 108 -12.04 3.76 8.83
N VAL A 109 -10.87 3.67 9.45
CA VAL A 109 -9.89 2.61 9.19
C VAL A 109 -10.50 1.22 9.40
N LYS A 110 -10.08 0.23 8.60
CA LYS A 110 -10.61 -1.15 8.66
C LYS A 110 -9.49 -2.16 8.87
N THR A 111 -9.51 -2.84 10.00
CA THR A 111 -8.55 -3.91 10.34
C THR A 111 -8.41 -4.95 9.24
N ARG A 112 -9.51 -5.37 8.60
CA ARG A 112 -9.47 -6.34 7.49
C ARG A 112 -8.63 -5.88 6.31
N SER A 113 -8.67 -4.60 5.98
CA SER A 113 -7.86 -4.06 4.87
C SER A 113 -6.39 -4.03 5.24
N MET A 114 -6.07 -3.67 6.48
CA MET A 114 -4.72 -3.71 7.04
C MET A 114 -4.13 -5.12 7.00
N THR A 115 -4.88 -6.11 7.50
CA THR A 115 -4.49 -7.52 7.44
C THR A 115 -4.20 -7.97 6.01
N SER A 116 -5.04 -7.59 5.04
CA SER A 116 -4.84 -7.92 3.62
C SER A 116 -3.55 -7.34 3.05
N VAL A 117 -3.19 -6.11 3.42
CA VAL A 117 -1.92 -5.48 3.01
C VAL A 117 -0.74 -6.21 3.63
N MET A 118 -0.79 -6.51 4.92
CA MET A 118 0.26 -7.25 5.62
C MET A 118 0.52 -8.63 5.01
N PHE A 119 -0.54 -9.38 4.66
CA PHE A 119 -0.39 -10.65 3.94
C PHE A 119 0.28 -10.47 2.58
N SER A 120 -0.04 -9.39 1.85
CA SER A 120 0.58 -9.11 0.56
C SER A 120 2.08 -8.83 0.70
N ILE A 121 2.45 -8.05 1.73
CA ILE A 121 3.85 -7.76 2.05
C ILE A 121 4.59 -9.05 2.44
N ALA A 122 4.01 -9.86 3.33
CA ALA A 122 4.58 -11.12 3.75
C ALA A 122 4.81 -12.09 2.58
N LYS A 123 3.85 -12.14 1.63
CA LYS A 123 3.99 -12.94 0.42
C LYS A 123 5.13 -12.45 -0.47
N LEU A 124 5.27 -11.14 -0.62
CA LEU A 124 6.36 -10.53 -1.39
C LEU A 124 7.72 -10.85 -0.77
N ILE A 125 7.84 -10.77 0.55
CA ILE A 125 9.08 -11.09 1.27
C ILE A 125 9.46 -12.55 1.06
N ARG A 126 8.51 -13.48 1.20
CA ARG A 126 8.77 -14.90 0.95
C ARG A 126 9.24 -15.14 -0.48
N ALA A 127 8.59 -14.53 -1.46
CA ALA A 127 8.99 -14.64 -2.86
C ALA A 127 10.44 -14.15 -3.05
N TYR A 128 10.80 -13.04 -2.41
CA TYR A 128 12.15 -12.48 -2.47
C TYR A 128 13.19 -13.38 -1.80
N GLU A 129 12.91 -13.89 -0.59
CA GLU A 129 13.80 -14.79 0.15
C GLU A 129 14.04 -16.10 -0.60
N GLN A 130 12.97 -16.64 -1.19
CA GLN A 130 13.00 -17.91 -1.92
C GLN A 130 13.47 -17.73 -3.37
N LYS A 131 13.66 -16.48 -3.84
CA LYS A 131 13.93 -16.14 -5.23
C LYS A 131 12.90 -16.76 -6.20
N GLN A 132 11.66 -16.89 -5.74
CA GLN A 132 10.55 -17.47 -6.48
C GLN A 132 9.50 -16.41 -6.75
N PHE A 133 9.41 -15.99 -7.99
CA PHE A 133 8.42 -15.01 -8.47
C PHE A 133 7.52 -15.71 -9.50
N PRO A 134 6.55 -16.53 -9.05
CA PRO A 134 5.70 -17.27 -9.97
C PRO A 134 4.95 -16.31 -10.89
N THR A 135 5.09 -16.52 -12.16
CA THR A 135 4.34 -15.81 -13.20
C THR A 135 2.95 -16.41 -13.33
N LYS A 136 1.98 -15.58 -13.65
CA LYS A 136 0.62 -16.03 -13.95
C LYS A 136 0.09 -15.24 -15.13
N PHE A 137 -0.36 -15.96 -16.15
CA PHE A 137 -1.01 -15.32 -17.26
C PHE A 137 -2.35 -14.71 -16.85
N TYR A 138 -2.56 -13.46 -17.21
CA TYR A 138 -3.84 -12.78 -17.10
C TYR A 138 -3.98 -11.80 -18.27
N TYR A 139 -4.81 -12.14 -19.23
CA TYR A 139 -4.93 -11.44 -20.51
C TYR A 139 -4.93 -9.91 -20.40
N LYS A 140 -5.77 -9.35 -19.51
CA LYS A 140 -5.89 -7.88 -19.34
C LYS A 140 -4.62 -7.19 -18.85
N THR A 141 -3.76 -7.90 -18.13
CA THR A 141 -2.48 -7.37 -17.65
C THR A 141 -1.37 -7.69 -18.62
N CYS A 142 -1.36 -8.91 -19.16
CA CYS A 142 -0.31 -9.38 -20.04
C CYS A 142 -0.31 -8.68 -21.39
N SER A 143 -1.48 -8.27 -21.92
CA SER A 143 -1.58 -7.52 -23.17
C SER A 143 -0.84 -6.16 -23.16
N PHE A 144 -0.58 -5.59 -21.98
CA PHE A 144 0.19 -4.35 -21.82
C PHE A 144 1.57 -4.57 -21.18
N CYS A 145 1.97 -5.82 -20.99
CA CYS A 145 3.22 -6.16 -20.32
C CYS A 145 4.40 -6.08 -21.29
N SER A 146 5.42 -5.30 -20.94
CA SER A 146 6.65 -5.19 -21.74
C SER A 146 7.43 -6.51 -21.86
N PHE A 147 7.17 -7.47 -20.99
CA PHE A 147 7.80 -8.79 -20.98
C PHE A 147 6.97 -9.87 -21.68
N PHE A 148 5.83 -9.53 -22.30
CA PHE A 148 4.91 -10.48 -22.92
C PHE A 148 5.60 -11.46 -23.87
N GLY A 149 6.52 -10.96 -24.72
CA GLY A 149 7.20 -11.76 -25.73
C GLY A 149 8.28 -12.71 -25.20
N ILE A 150 8.67 -12.59 -23.93
CA ILE A 150 9.72 -13.41 -23.29
C ILE A 150 9.26 -14.09 -22.01
N CYS A 151 7.98 -13.95 -21.64
CA CYS A 151 7.43 -14.50 -20.43
C CYS A 151 6.90 -15.92 -20.68
N ASP A 152 7.44 -16.90 -19.96
CA ASP A 152 7.04 -18.32 -20.08
C ASP A 152 5.52 -18.51 -19.89
N ALA A 153 4.94 -17.85 -18.87
CA ALA A 153 3.50 -17.92 -18.63
C ALA A 153 2.65 -17.35 -19.78
N ALA A 154 3.19 -16.50 -20.64
CA ALA A 154 2.49 -15.97 -21.80
C ALA A 154 2.65 -16.87 -23.02
N GLN A 155 3.67 -17.73 -23.01
CA GLN A 155 3.93 -18.67 -24.12
C GLN A 155 3.24 -20.03 -23.91
N GLU A 156 3.04 -20.42 -22.63
CA GLU A 156 2.34 -21.67 -22.30
C GLU A 156 0.83 -21.60 -22.61
N ASP A 157 0.21 -20.42 -22.56
CA ASP A 157 -1.19 -20.21 -22.97
C ASP A 157 -1.29 -19.91 -24.48
N THR A 158 -0.67 -20.73 -25.31
CA THR A 158 -0.93 -20.73 -26.75
C THR A 158 -2.35 -21.20 -27.00
N TRP A 159 -3.26 -20.25 -27.10
CA TRP A 159 -4.45 -20.19 -27.94
C TRP A 159 -5.05 -21.59 -28.34
N VAL A 160 -5.87 -22.16 -27.49
CA VAL A 160 -6.90 -23.12 -27.93
C VAL A 160 -8.24 -22.40 -27.95
#